data_ae6c14cd3d61b1ebae659aa1f6c0d6bd
#
_entry.id   ae6c14cd3d61b1ebae659aa1f6c0d6bd
#
_cell.length_a   1.000
_cell.length_b   1.000
_cell.length_c   1.000
_cell.angle_alpha   90.00
_cell.angle_beta   90.00
_cell.angle_gamma   90.00
#
_symmetry.space_group_name_H-M   'P 1'
#
loop_
_entity.id
_entity.type
_entity.pdbx_description
1 polymer ?
#
loop_
_entity_poly.entity_id
_entity_poly.type
_entity_poly.pdbx_seq_one_letter_code
_entity_poly.pdbx_strand_id
1 'polypeptide(L)'
;MLEVIQTVDETILLWIQETVRQGWLNPLVEFYTTLGNGGLLWIVLSLALLCWRPTRRVGAASLLALAIGFLCTNVAVKPLIQRPRPYTAVEGLIPLLTSGDPNSFPSGHTCAAFAAGLAWGGTCSARGARV
;
A
#
# COMPACT_ATOMS: atom_id res chain seq x y z
N MET A 1 -14.49 -12.15 -19.09
CA MET A 1 -13.11 -11.71 -18.77
C MET A 1 -12.97 -11.30 -17.30
N LEU A 2 -13.84 -10.43 -16.75
CA LEU A 2 -13.79 -10.04 -15.32
C LEU A 2 -14.04 -11.23 -14.39
N GLU A 3 -14.98 -12.11 -14.72
CA GLU A 3 -15.27 -13.33 -13.93
C GLU A 3 -14.06 -14.26 -13.85
N VAL A 4 -13.34 -14.45 -14.96
CA VAL A 4 -12.14 -15.30 -14.97
C VAL A 4 -11.05 -14.72 -14.07
N ILE A 5 -10.84 -13.40 -14.12
CA ILE A 5 -9.87 -12.72 -13.26
C ILE A 5 -10.27 -12.88 -11.80
N GLN A 6 -11.55 -12.76 -11.49
CA GLN A 6 -12.05 -12.90 -10.13
C GLN A 6 -11.88 -14.33 -9.61
N THR A 7 -12.20 -15.36 -10.42
CA THR A 7 -11.99 -16.75 -10.05
C THR A 7 -10.51 -17.07 -9.79
N VAL A 8 -9.60 -16.51 -10.60
CA VAL A 8 -8.16 -16.67 -10.40
C VAL A 8 -7.73 -15.98 -9.09
N ASP A 9 -8.20 -14.77 -8.82
CA ASP A 9 -7.93 -14.03 -7.57
C ASP A 9 -8.38 -14.85 -6.34
N GLU A 10 -9.59 -15.39 -6.36
CA GLU A 10 -10.17 -16.20 -5.29
C GLU A 10 -9.36 -17.47 -5.05
N THR A 11 -9.01 -18.18 -6.13
CA THR A 11 -8.21 -19.40 -6.06
C THR A 11 -6.83 -19.15 -5.46
N ILE A 12 -6.16 -18.04 -5.85
CA ILE A 12 -4.86 -17.65 -5.32
C ILE A 12 -4.96 -17.30 -3.83
N LEU A 13 -5.98 -16.55 -3.43
CA LEU A 13 -6.17 -16.14 -2.03
C LEU A 13 -6.42 -17.35 -1.12
N LEU A 14 -7.26 -18.29 -1.52
CA LEU A 14 -7.51 -19.52 -0.77
C LEU A 14 -6.25 -20.39 -0.71
N TRP A 15 -5.54 -20.54 -1.81
CA TRP A 15 -4.27 -21.28 -1.84
C TRP A 15 -3.22 -20.66 -0.90
N ILE A 16 -3.09 -19.34 -0.86
CA ILE A 16 -2.20 -18.64 0.07
C ILE A 16 -2.63 -18.91 1.52
N GLN A 17 -3.93 -18.87 1.80
CA GLN A 17 -4.45 -19.14 3.13
C GLN A 17 -4.12 -20.57 3.59
N GLU A 18 -4.25 -21.56 2.72
CA GLU A 18 -4.05 -22.97 3.06
C GLU A 18 -2.57 -23.39 3.09
N THR A 19 -1.76 -22.82 2.21
CA THR A 19 -0.39 -23.29 1.98
C THR A 19 0.66 -22.39 2.60
N VAL A 20 0.52 -21.07 2.48
CA VAL A 20 1.53 -20.09 2.89
C VAL A 20 1.30 -19.58 4.30
N ARG A 21 0.05 -19.45 4.72
CA ARG A 21 -0.32 -18.93 6.03
C ARG A 21 0.06 -19.90 7.13
N GLN A 22 1.03 -19.54 7.94
CA GLN A 22 1.50 -20.35 9.08
C GLN A 22 1.43 -19.52 10.37
N GLY A 23 1.16 -20.18 11.49
CA GLY A 23 0.95 -19.52 12.78
C GLY A 23 2.11 -18.62 13.22
N TRP A 24 3.36 -19.00 12.95
CA TRP A 24 4.54 -18.20 13.26
C TRP A 24 4.71 -16.97 12.35
N LEU A 25 4.18 -17.04 11.11
CA LEU A 25 4.27 -15.95 10.13
C LEU A 25 3.24 -14.84 10.40
N ASN A 26 2.09 -15.21 10.98
CA ASN A 26 1.00 -14.27 11.23
C ASN A 26 1.43 -13.00 11.96
N PRO A 27 2.13 -13.05 13.13
CA PRO A 27 2.51 -11.84 13.84
C PRO A 27 3.48 -10.96 13.05
N LEU A 28 4.32 -11.54 12.20
CA LEU A 28 5.21 -10.77 11.33
C LEU A 28 4.42 -10.02 10.27
N VAL A 29 3.47 -10.70 9.60
CA VAL A 29 2.62 -10.09 8.58
C VAL A 29 1.73 -9.01 9.19
N GLU A 30 1.15 -9.25 10.36
CA GLU A 30 0.35 -8.27 11.11
C GLU A 30 1.17 -7.02 11.43
N PHE A 31 2.38 -7.19 11.94
CA PHE A 31 3.29 -6.11 12.28
C PHE A 31 3.62 -5.25 11.04
N TYR A 32 4.06 -5.89 9.94
CA TYR A 32 4.37 -5.17 8.69
C TYR A 32 3.17 -4.47 8.10
N THR A 33 2.01 -5.12 8.11
CA THR A 33 0.78 -4.52 7.59
C THR A 33 0.35 -3.33 8.43
N THR A 34 0.45 -3.44 9.75
CA THR A 34 0.10 -2.35 10.68
C THR A 34 1.02 -1.14 10.50
N LEU A 35 2.33 -1.35 10.29
CA LEU A 35 3.27 -0.27 10.00
C LEU A 35 2.92 0.47 8.69
N GLY A 36 2.36 -0.25 7.72
CA GLY A 36 1.93 0.33 6.44
C GLY A 36 0.58 1.03 6.49
N ASN A 37 -0.21 0.85 7.55
CA ASN A 37 -1.55 1.43 7.67
C ASN A 37 -1.53 2.95 7.55
N GLY A 38 -2.43 3.49 6.71
CA GLY A 38 -2.49 4.93 6.43
C GLY A 38 -1.23 5.53 5.81
N GLY A 39 -0.27 4.72 5.37
CA GLY A 39 1.02 5.18 4.87
C GLY A 39 1.96 5.68 5.98
N LEU A 40 1.69 5.38 7.25
CA LEU A 40 2.38 5.90 8.41
C LEU A 40 3.90 5.73 8.32
N LEU A 41 4.36 4.53 7.95
CA LEU A 41 5.79 4.24 7.76
C LEU A 41 6.43 5.23 6.78
N TRP A 42 5.79 5.44 5.63
CA TRP A 42 6.30 6.30 4.57
C TRP A 42 6.26 7.78 4.97
N ILE A 43 5.25 8.20 5.74
CA ILE A 43 5.15 9.56 6.29
C ILE A 43 6.30 9.79 7.27
N VAL A 44 6.53 8.90 8.22
CA VAL A 44 7.61 9.02 9.22
C VAL A 44 8.98 9.07 8.55
N LEU A 45 9.25 8.18 7.59
CA LEU A 45 10.50 8.18 6.84
C LEU A 45 10.68 9.48 6.03
N SER A 46 9.61 9.98 5.41
CA SER A 46 9.66 11.23 4.65
C SER A 46 9.90 12.44 5.55
N LEU A 47 9.32 12.47 6.75
CA LEU A 47 9.58 13.49 7.77
C LEU A 47 11.03 13.43 8.27
N ALA A 48 11.56 12.24 8.51
CA ALA A 48 12.96 12.06 8.88
C ALA A 48 13.91 12.60 7.79
N LEU A 49 13.61 12.31 6.50
CA LEU A 49 14.36 12.87 5.37
C LEU A 49 14.22 14.40 5.26
N LEU A 50 13.10 14.97 5.67
CA LEU A 50 12.86 16.41 5.68
C LEU A 50 13.73 17.14 6.70
N CYS A 51 13.97 16.51 7.86
CA CYS A 51 14.79 17.08 8.95
C CYS A 51 16.27 17.21 8.58
N TRP A 52 16.78 16.43 7.64
CA TRP A 52 18.18 16.46 7.25
C TRP A 52 18.40 17.29 5.99
N ARG A 53 19.26 18.33 6.08
CA ARG A 53 19.50 19.28 4.98
C ARG A 53 19.74 18.67 3.60
N PRO A 54 20.62 17.65 3.42
CA PRO A 54 20.88 17.06 2.10
C PRO A 54 19.70 16.29 1.50
N THR A 55 18.78 15.79 2.33
CA THR A 55 17.65 14.95 1.88
C THR A 55 16.29 15.65 1.95
N ARG A 56 16.23 16.87 2.48
CA ARG A 56 14.94 17.55 2.71
C ARG A 56 14.07 17.72 1.46
N ARG A 57 14.69 17.90 0.28
CA ARG A 57 13.94 17.98 -0.99
C ARG A 57 13.26 16.64 -1.33
N VAL A 58 13.94 15.54 -1.03
CA VAL A 58 13.41 14.19 -1.21
C VAL A 58 12.23 13.98 -0.25
N GLY A 59 12.40 14.33 1.03
CA GLY A 59 11.33 14.24 2.03
C GLY A 59 10.10 15.07 1.67
N ALA A 60 10.29 16.31 1.22
CA ALA A 60 9.20 17.19 0.78
C ALA A 60 8.47 16.63 -0.46
N ALA A 61 9.22 16.16 -1.46
CA ALA A 61 8.64 15.55 -2.65
C ALA A 61 7.85 14.27 -2.31
N SER A 62 8.39 13.45 -1.39
CA SER A 62 7.73 12.24 -0.92
C SER A 62 6.42 12.55 -0.18
N LEU A 63 6.42 13.52 0.73
CA LEU A 63 5.19 13.93 1.44
C LEU A 63 4.14 14.47 0.48
N LEU A 64 4.54 15.25 -0.51
CA LEU A 64 3.63 15.76 -1.55
C LEU A 64 3.06 14.60 -2.39
N ALA A 65 3.91 13.67 -2.81
CA ALA A 65 3.49 12.49 -3.57
C ALA A 65 2.52 11.60 -2.76
N LEU A 66 2.79 11.41 -1.47
CA LEU A 66 1.89 10.69 -0.56
C LEU A 66 0.54 11.39 -0.41
N ALA A 67 0.52 12.71 -0.26
CA ALA A 67 -0.72 13.48 -0.16
C ALA A 67 -1.54 13.40 -1.45
N ILE A 68 -0.93 13.58 -2.61
CA ILE A 68 -1.59 13.45 -3.92
C ILE A 68 -2.10 12.01 -4.10
N GLY A 69 -1.26 11.01 -3.81
CA GLY A 69 -1.63 9.59 -3.90
C GLY A 69 -2.82 9.26 -3.00
N PHE A 70 -2.84 9.76 -1.77
CA PHE A 70 -3.96 9.58 -0.85
C PHE A 70 -5.26 10.20 -1.41
N LEU A 71 -5.21 11.44 -1.88
CA LEU A 71 -6.38 12.12 -2.47
C LEU A 71 -6.90 11.37 -3.70
N CYS A 72 -6.02 11.01 -4.62
CA CYS A 72 -6.41 10.26 -5.82
C CYS A 72 -6.98 8.87 -5.45
N THR A 73 -6.32 8.13 -4.59
CA THR A 73 -6.68 6.75 -4.26
C THR A 73 -7.91 6.69 -3.36
N ASN A 74 -7.88 7.34 -2.20
CA ASN A 74 -8.89 7.15 -1.16
C ASN A 74 -10.09 8.09 -1.33
N VAL A 75 -9.89 9.29 -1.86
CA VAL A 75 -10.96 10.28 -1.98
C VAL A 75 -11.64 10.22 -3.35
N ALA A 76 -10.87 10.05 -4.43
CA ALA A 76 -11.42 10.06 -5.78
C ALA A 76 -11.79 8.67 -6.29
N VAL A 77 -10.82 7.75 -6.41
CA VAL A 77 -10.99 6.49 -7.15
C VAL A 77 -11.73 5.42 -6.32
N LYS A 78 -11.44 5.30 -5.04
CA LYS A 78 -12.03 4.28 -4.18
C LYS A 78 -13.56 4.37 -4.05
N PRO A 79 -14.15 5.56 -3.85
CA PRO A 79 -15.60 5.71 -3.82
C PRO A 79 -16.28 5.46 -5.17
N LEU A 80 -15.56 5.60 -6.29
CA LEU A 80 -16.09 5.35 -7.63
C LEU A 80 -16.13 3.86 -7.96
N ILE A 81 -15.10 3.09 -7.57
CA ILE A 81 -14.98 1.68 -7.94
C ILE A 81 -15.73 0.79 -6.96
N GLN A 82 -15.70 1.09 -5.67
CA GLN A 82 -16.40 0.38 -4.58
C GLN A 82 -16.22 -1.15 -4.61
N ARG A 83 -15.04 -1.64 -4.98
CA ARG A 83 -14.78 -3.09 -5.00
C ARG A 83 -14.81 -3.64 -3.57
N PRO A 84 -15.69 -4.62 -3.26
CA PRO A 84 -15.76 -5.21 -1.93
C PRO A 84 -14.44 -5.89 -1.56
N ARG A 85 -14.21 -6.07 -0.26
CA ARG A 85 -13.04 -6.82 0.21
C ARG A 85 -13.19 -8.32 -0.06
N PRO A 86 -12.12 -9.02 -0.45
CA PRO A 86 -12.20 -10.45 -0.75
C PRO A 86 -12.81 -11.28 0.38
N TYR A 87 -12.48 -11.00 1.64
CA TYR A 87 -13.02 -11.73 2.80
C TYR A 87 -14.52 -11.50 3.06
N THR A 88 -15.14 -10.52 2.41
CA THR A 88 -16.59 -10.30 2.45
C THR A 88 -17.33 -10.93 1.28
N ALA A 89 -16.62 -11.31 0.22
CA ALA A 89 -17.18 -11.83 -1.04
C ALA A 89 -16.85 -13.30 -1.26
N VAL A 90 -15.75 -13.79 -0.70
CA VAL A 90 -15.25 -15.17 -0.90
C VAL A 90 -15.56 -16.02 0.34
N GLU A 91 -16.35 -17.06 0.16
CA GLU A 91 -16.65 -18.02 1.23
C GLU A 91 -15.40 -18.77 1.68
N GLY A 92 -15.22 -18.90 2.99
CA GLY A 92 -14.07 -19.63 3.56
C GLY A 92 -12.78 -18.81 3.68
N LEU A 93 -12.74 -17.58 3.16
CA LEU A 93 -11.57 -16.72 3.31
C LEU A 93 -11.58 -16.01 4.67
N ILE A 94 -10.60 -16.35 5.52
CA ILE A 94 -10.45 -15.78 6.86
C ILE A 94 -9.37 -14.69 6.82
N PRO A 95 -9.70 -13.41 7.03
CA PRO A 95 -8.71 -12.35 7.02
C PRO A 95 -7.78 -12.45 8.24
N LEU A 96 -6.50 -12.12 8.05
CA LEU A 96 -5.56 -11.96 9.16
C LEU A 96 -5.82 -10.66 9.92
N LEU A 97 -6.14 -9.61 9.17
CA LEU A 97 -6.51 -8.29 9.69
C LEU A 97 -7.79 -7.82 9.02
N THR A 98 -8.70 -7.30 9.80
CA THR A 98 -9.90 -6.62 9.29
C THR A 98 -9.62 -5.12 9.13
N SER A 99 -10.05 -4.56 8.02
CA SER A 99 -9.95 -3.12 7.77
C SER A 99 -11.29 -2.44 8.02
N GLY A 100 -11.26 -1.26 8.62
CA GLY A 100 -12.46 -0.43 8.75
C GLY A 100 -12.97 0.16 7.42
N ASP A 101 -12.16 0.09 6.36
CA ASP A 101 -12.52 0.52 5.02
C ASP A 101 -13.12 -0.66 4.24
N PRO A 102 -14.38 -0.57 3.79
CA PRO A 102 -15.07 -1.67 3.10
C PRO A 102 -14.50 -1.94 1.69
N ASN A 103 -13.83 -0.95 1.09
CA ASN A 103 -13.37 -1.03 -0.29
C ASN A 103 -11.93 -1.56 -0.40
N SER A 104 -11.70 -2.54 -1.30
CA SER A 104 -10.40 -3.17 -1.50
C SER A 104 -9.52 -2.47 -2.53
N PHE A 105 -10.11 -1.79 -3.52
CA PHE A 105 -9.38 -1.23 -4.65
C PHE A 105 -9.68 0.27 -4.83
N PRO A 106 -8.66 1.07 -5.16
CA PRO A 106 -7.24 0.72 -5.23
C PRO A 106 -6.58 0.60 -3.84
N SER A 107 -5.43 -0.11 -3.77
CA SER A 107 -4.72 -0.35 -2.52
C SER A 107 -3.99 0.90 -2.03
N GLY A 108 -4.36 1.39 -0.85
CA GLY A 108 -3.66 2.52 -0.20
C GLY A 108 -2.22 2.20 0.17
N HIS A 109 -1.92 0.97 0.61
CA HIS A 109 -0.55 0.52 0.92
C HIS A 109 0.35 0.56 -0.31
N THR A 110 -0.14 0.02 -1.42
CA THR A 110 0.58 0.01 -2.70
C THR A 110 0.82 1.43 -3.19
N CYS A 111 -0.22 2.28 -3.17
CA CYS A 111 -0.11 3.66 -3.57
C CYS A 111 0.94 4.42 -2.75
N ALA A 112 0.92 4.28 -1.42
CA ALA A 112 1.88 4.94 -0.53
C ALA A 112 3.33 4.47 -0.79
N ALA A 113 3.54 3.16 -0.95
CA ALA A 113 4.86 2.60 -1.23
C ALA A 113 5.44 3.12 -2.55
N PHE A 114 4.64 3.11 -3.62
CA PHE A 114 5.08 3.61 -4.92
C PHE A 114 5.27 5.13 -4.93
N ALA A 115 4.38 5.90 -4.30
CA ALA A 115 4.50 7.35 -4.22
C ALA A 115 5.82 7.77 -3.53
N ALA A 116 6.13 7.17 -2.38
CA ALA A 116 7.38 7.42 -1.68
C ALA A 116 8.60 6.92 -2.46
N GLY A 117 8.58 5.67 -2.95
CA GLY A 117 9.68 5.05 -3.65
C GLY A 117 10.08 5.79 -4.93
N LEU A 118 9.09 6.19 -5.74
CA LEU A 118 9.35 6.96 -6.97
C LEU A 118 9.87 8.38 -6.67
N ALA A 119 9.37 9.03 -5.62
CA ALA A 119 9.88 10.33 -5.20
C ALA A 119 11.35 10.25 -4.76
N TRP A 120 11.74 9.16 -4.08
CA TRP A 120 13.14 8.93 -3.69
C TRP A 120 14.03 8.63 -4.91
N GLY A 121 13.62 7.73 -5.80
CA GLY A 121 14.36 7.39 -7.02
C GLY A 121 14.55 8.57 -7.95
N GLY A 122 13.49 9.33 -8.23
CA GLY A 122 13.54 10.48 -9.14
C GLY A 122 14.45 11.60 -8.63
N THR A 123 14.45 11.87 -7.32
CA THR A 123 15.31 12.90 -6.73
C THR A 123 16.78 12.48 -6.61
N CYS A 124 17.05 11.18 -6.45
CA CYS A 124 18.42 10.65 -6.48
C CYS A 124 19.01 10.70 -7.90
N SER A 125 18.25 10.32 -8.91
CA SER A 125 18.67 10.37 -10.33
C SER A 125 18.98 11.80 -10.79
N ALA A 126 18.17 12.78 -10.41
CA ALA A 126 18.39 14.18 -10.74
C ALA A 126 19.65 14.79 -10.10
N ARG A 127 20.17 14.19 -9.03
CA ARG A 127 21.47 14.58 -8.43
C ARG A 127 22.66 13.98 -9.18
N GLY A 128 22.55 12.73 -9.65
CA GLY A 128 23.59 12.08 -10.44
C GLY A 128 23.81 12.72 -11.81
N ALA A 129 22.81 13.35 -12.38
CA ALA A 129 22.90 14.05 -13.67
C ALA A 129 23.53 15.46 -13.58
N ARG A 130 23.92 15.94 -12.38
CA ARG A 130 24.51 17.27 -12.15
C ARG A 130 25.98 17.22 -11.72
N VAL A 131 26.64 16.05 -11.85
CA VAL A 131 28.07 15.87 -11.60
C VAL A 131 28.85 15.75 -12.96
#